data_d0deae7bd87dbabd4a6edf2970bed11d
#
_entry.id   d0deae7bd87dbabd4a6edf2970bed11d
#
_cell.length_a   1.000
_cell.length_b   1.000
_cell.length_c   1.000
_cell.angle_alpha   90.00
_cell.angle_beta   90.00
_cell.angle_gamma   90.00
#
_symmetry.space_group_name_H-M   'P 1'
#
loop_
_entity.id
_entity.type
_entity.pdbx_description
1 polymer ?
#
loop_
_entity_poly.entity_id
_entity_poly.type
_entity_poly.pdbx_seq_one_letter_code
_entity_poly.pdbx_strand_id
1 'polypeptide(L)'
;MKLFSKLTMVFGLLALAACDSNDTPAPAAPLPTPDPLALVKVQVLHGSPDAPAVNVLVDGTTILTGVDYKDASPIVEITEGTHSIQVDAILPGDTTATVFGPADVDFAVDTITTISAVGPVSIPLDVSVETKADVAPAAGSARLFVLHATSGPMGSLPVDVYVDAYSEPNAVLGSSMPFTFDFKGTLGPLELAAGDYQIRVALEGTLDPVYDSGSVTLGDGDDLTLVAVPNVSGGPAAVTLLALGAAGSADLLDVNTPTGLRVGHLSPDTDPVDIVVDGGVYVDNAPYPAVTDVDLLPADTYAVSITTADGGAVAYGPEDLDLAAGTLY
;
A
#
# COMPACT_ATOMS: atom_id res chain seq x y z
N MET A 1 -68.61 -5.80 3.39
CA MET A 1 -69.26 -5.53 4.68
C MET A 1 -68.63 -4.25 5.23
N LYS A 2 -69.46 -3.20 5.33
CA LYS A 2 -69.08 -1.82 5.67
C LYS A 2 -68.74 -1.72 7.17
N LEU A 3 -67.72 -0.97 7.56
CA LEU A 3 -67.75 -0.31 8.86
C LEU A 3 -67.09 1.06 8.78
N PHE A 4 -67.95 2.07 8.91
CA PHE A 4 -67.63 3.47 9.15
C PHE A 4 -67.08 3.67 10.56
N SER A 5 -66.06 4.49 10.73
CA SER A 5 -65.70 5.03 12.04
C SER A 5 -65.65 6.54 12.00
N LYS A 6 -66.28 7.11 13.01
CA LYS A 6 -66.77 8.45 13.16
C LYS A 6 -65.64 9.51 13.34
N LEU A 7 -65.79 10.59 12.61
CA LEU A 7 -65.10 11.86 12.78
C LEU A 7 -65.78 12.64 13.93
N THR A 8 -65.07 12.88 15.03
CA THR A 8 -65.58 13.73 16.11
C THR A 8 -64.95 15.11 15.97
N MET A 9 -65.79 16.08 15.63
CA MET A 9 -65.45 17.48 15.49
C MET A 9 -65.61 18.15 16.88
N VAL A 10 -64.50 18.63 17.46
CA VAL A 10 -64.56 19.44 18.69
C VAL A 10 -64.46 20.89 18.32
N PHE A 11 -65.57 21.62 18.55
CA PHE A 11 -65.63 23.06 18.50
C PHE A 11 -65.01 23.64 19.77
N GLY A 12 -63.88 24.29 19.64
CA GLY A 12 -63.26 25.07 20.72
C GLY A 12 -63.67 26.52 20.64
N LEU A 13 -64.17 26.99 21.74
CA LEU A 13 -64.64 28.36 22.01
C LEU A 13 -63.49 29.37 21.83
N LEU A 14 -63.75 30.41 21.02
CA LEU A 14 -62.89 31.56 20.84
C LEU A 14 -63.07 32.50 22.08
N ALA A 15 -62.10 32.57 22.97
CA ALA A 15 -62.04 33.62 23.99
C ALA A 15 -61.24 34.80 23.40
N LEU A 16 -61.88 35.93 23.18
CA LEU A 16 -61.18 37.20 22.91
C LEU A 16 -60.56 37.70 24.23
N ALA A 17 -59.25 37.57 24.35
CA ALA A 17 -58.49 38.28 25.36
C ALA A 17 -57.98 39.60 24.79
N ALA A 18 -58.18 40.69 25.52
CA ALA A 18 -57.81 42.04 25.18
C ALA A 18 -56.31 42.20 24.93
N CYS A 19 -55.94 42.95 23.90
CA CYS A 19 -54.58 43.40 23.66
C CYS A 19 -54.11 44.29 24.81
N ASP A 20 -53.11 43.81 25.56
CA ASP A 20 -52.21 44.66 26.35
C ASP A 20 -50.98 44.92 25.50
N SER A 21 -50.74 46.18 25.14
CA SER A 21 -49.77 46.61 24.14
C SER A 21 -48.37 46.83 24.70
N ASN A 22 -47.88 45.92 25.54
CA ASN A 22 -46.52 46.01 26.13
C ASN A 22 -45.70 44.71 26.03
N ASP A 23 -46.09 43.72 25.20
CA ASP A 23 -45.23 42.57 24.95
C ASP A 23 -44.12 42.92 23.95
N THR A 24 -42.98 43.28 24.47
CA THR A 24 -41.72 43.25 23.71
C THR A 24 -41.50 41.79 23.29
N PRO A 25 -41.38 41.47 21.98
CA PRO A 25 -41.11 40.09 21.56
C PRO A 25 -39.84 39.62 22.25
N ALA A 26 -39.87 38.48 22.95
CA ALA A 26 -38.70 37.83 23.45
C ALA A 26 -37.70 37.69 22.30
N PRO A 27 -36.39 37.97 22.53
CA PRO A 27 -35.38 37.75 21.49
C PRO A 27 -35.49 36.30 21.03
N ALA A 28 -35.55 36.09 19.71
CA ALA A 28 -35.54 34.78 19.14
C ALA A 28 -34.30 33.99 19.69
N ALA A 29 -34.56 32.80 20.18
CA ALA A 29 -33.46 31.93 20.61
C ALA A 29 -32.45 31.80 19.44
N PRO A 30 -31.14 31.92 19.70
CA PRO A 30 -30.16 31.74 18.67
C PRO A 30 -30.40 30.36 18.03
N LEU A 31 -30.37 30.31 16.70
CA LEU A 31 -30.43 29.04 15.95
C LEU A 31 -29.27 28.17 16.44
N PRO A 32 -29.48 26.86 16.67
CA PRO A 32 -28.39 26.00 17.02
C PRO A 32 -27.30 26.12 15.94
N THR A 33 -26.08 26.43 16.35
CA THR A 33 -24.94 26.33 15.43
C THR A 33 -24.85 24.89 14.98
N PRO A 34 -24.71 24.61 13.67
CA PRO A 34 -24.47 23.25 13.20
C PRO A 34 -23.27 22.69 13.96
N ASP A 35 -23.35 21.46 14.43
CA ASP A 35 -22.17 20.78 14.95
C ASP A 35 -21.11 20.75 13.86
N PRO A 36 -19.82 21.00 14.19
CA PRO A 36 -18.76 20.87 13.22
C PRO A 36 -18.78 19.44 12.69
N LEU A 37 -18.64 19.28 11.36
CA LEU A 37 -18.52 17.96 10.73
C LEU A 37 -17.34 17.21 11.33
N ALA A 38 -17.50 15.92 11.58
CA ALA A 38 -16.43 15.07 12.07
C ALA A 38 -15.32 14.94 11.00
N LEU A 39 -14.09 14.72 11.45
CA LEU A 39 -12.99 14.38 10.56
C LEU A 39 -12.92 12.87 10.37
N VAL A 40 -12.68 12.44 9.15
CA VAL A 40 -12.51 11.06 8.73
C VAL A 40 -11.15 10.89 8.07
N LYS A 41 -10.61 9.68 8.12
CA LYS A 41 -9.28 9.36 7.63
C LYS A 41 -9.34 8.80 6.22
N VAL A 42 -8.48 9.32 5.35
CA VAL A 42 -8.35 8.90 3.96
C VAL A 42 -6.90 8.61 3.63
N GLN A 43 -6.66 7.53 2.90
CA GLN A 43 -5.37 7.18 2.34
C GLN A 43 -5.52 6.89 0.86
N VAL A 44 -4.54 7.27 0.05
CA VAL A 44 -4.53 7.02 -1.39
C VAL A 44 -3.34 6.16 -1.74
N LEU A 45 -3.55 5.16 -2.59
CA LEU A 45 -2.50 4.30 -3.13
C LEU A 45 -2.47 4.40 -4.66
N HIS A 46 -1.29 4.54 -5.22
CA HIS A 46 -1.07 4.38 -6.66
C HIS A 46 -0.55 2.97 -6.97
N GLY A 47 -1.47 2.06 -7.31
CA GLY A 47 -1.19 0.65 -7.62
C GLY A 47 -1.20 0.30 -9.12
N SER A 48 -1.19 1.29 -10.03
CA SER A 48 -1.20 1.10 -11.50
C SER A 48 0.22 1.24 -12.07
N PRO A 49 0.89 0.15 -12.50
CA PRO A 49 2.34 0.16 -12.76
C PRO A 49 2.77 0.92 -14.01
N ASP A 50 1.88 1.14 -14.95
CA ASP A 50 2.12 1.80 -16.24
C ASP A 50 1.48 3.20 -16.32
N ALA A 51 0.85 3.67 -15.22
CA ALA A 51 0.38 5.04 -15.10
C ALA A 51 1.50 5.98 -14.64
N PRO A 52 1.54 7.24 -15.13
CA PRO A 52 2.43 8.25 -14.59
C PRO A 52 2.00 8.65 -13.19
N ALA A 53 2.86 9.37 -12.46
CA ALA A 53 2.51 9.97 -11.17
C ALA A 53 1.21 10.77 -11.26
N VAL A 54 0.44 10.80 -10.18
CA VAL A 54 -0.90 11.39 -10.16
C VAL A 54 -1.04 12.46 -9.08
N ASN A 55 -1.96 13.40 -9.33
CA ASN A 55 -2.49 14.31 -8.31
C ASN A 55 -3.89 13.85 -7.93
N VAL A 56 -4.24 14.00 -6.65
CA VAL A 56 -5.58 13.67 -6.15
C VAL A 56 -6.27 14.93 -5.66
N LEU A 57 -7.49 15.13 -6.15
CA LEU A 57 -8.33 16.27 -5.82
C LEU A 57 -9.57 15.81 -5.05
N VAL A 58 -9.92 16.57 -4.03
CA VAL A 58 -11.17 16.46 -3.29
C VAL A 58 -11.94 17.78 -3.46
N ASP A 59 -13.16 17.70 -3.94
CA ASP A 59 -14.02 18.86 -4.23
C ASP A 59 -13.32 19.93 -5.11
N GLY A 60 -12.53 19.45 -6.07
CA GLY A 60 -11.77 20.31 -6.98
C GLY A 60 -10.51 20.93 -6.38
N THR A 61 -10.17 20.63 -5.12
CA THR A 61 -8.96 21.09 -4.46
C THR A 61 -7.91 19.97 -4.44
N THR A 62 -6.72 20.21 -4.96
CA THR A 62 -5.63 19.24 -4.91
C THR A 62 -5.17 19.05 -3.47
N ILE A 63 -5.27 17.83 -2.96
CA ILE A 63 -4.84 17.46 -1.61
C ILE A 63 -3.54 16.66 -1.61
N LEU A 64 -3.24 15.93 -2.69
CA LEU A 64 -2.02 15.15 -2.87
C LEU A 64 -1.45 15.45 -4.26
N THR A 65 -0.12 15.54 -4.35
CA THR A 65 0.60 15.80 -5.60
C THR A 65 1.71 14.81 -5.80
N GLY A 66 1.88 14.33 -7.05
CA GLY A 66 3.03 13.51 -7.42
C GLY A 66 3.06 12.15 -6.73
N VAL A 67 1.91 11.52 -6.51
CA VAL A 67 1.85 10.14 -5.99
C VAL A 67 2.32 9.20 -7.09
N ASP A 68 3.45 8.53 -6.90
CA ASP A 68 4.06 7.63 -7.88
C ASP A 68 3.64 6.19 -7.66
N TYR A 69 3.96 5.30 -8.62
CA TYR A 69 3.64 3.88 -8.51
C TYR A 69 4.23 3.26 -7.24
N LYS A 70 3.41 2.49 -6.52
CA LYS A 70 3.62 1.89 -5.20
C LYS A 70 3.60 2.86 -4.01
N ASP A 71 3.54 4.15 -4.26
CA ASP A 71 3.41 5.11 -3.18
C ASP A 71 1.98 5.13 -2.63
N ALA A 72 1.87 5.06 -1.32
CA ALA A 72 0.66 5.44 -0.60
C ALA A 72 0.89 6.76 0.14
N SER A 73 -0.14 7.60 0.15
CA SER A 73 -0.09 8.81 0.97
C SER A 73 -0.02 8.46 2.46
N PRO A 74 0.50 9.35 3.30
CA PRO A 74 0.11 9.34 4.71
C PRO A 74 -1.41 9.41 4.82
N ILE A 75 -1.95 8.96 5.95
CA ILE A 75 -3.36 9.19 6.26
C ILE A 75 -3.59 10.69 6.37
N VAL A 76 -4.55 11.21 5.61
CA VAL A 76 -5.01 12.60 5.65
C VAL A 76 -6.42 12.65 6.23
N GLU A 77 -6.77 13.78 6.87
CA GLU A 77 -8.09 14.00 7.44
C GLU A 77 -8.90 14.94 6.55
N ILE A 78 -10.13 14.55 6.26
CA ILE A 78 -11.13 15.38 5.57
C ILE A 78 -12.42 15.39 6.39
N THR A 79 -13.38 16.25 6.06
CA THR A 79 -14.69 16.22 6.71
C THR A 79 -15.48 14.97 6.31
N GLU A 80 -16.37 14.51 7.19
CA GLU A 80 -17.34 13.46 6.85
C GLU A 80 -18.30 13.90 5.75
N GLY A 81 -18.89 12.94 5.06
CA GLY A 81 -19.89 13.18 4.04
C GLY A 81 -19.46 12.74 2.64
N THR A 82 -20.25 13.16 1.66
CA THR A 82 -19.98 12.87 0.25
C THR A 82 -19.04 13.92 -0.33
N HIS A 83 -17.92 13.49 -0.89
CA HIS A 83 -16.93 14.33 -1.56
C HIS A 83 -16.71 13.88 -2.99
N SER A 84 -16.46 14.84 -3.88
CA SER A 84 -16.11 14.58 -5.27
C SER A 84 -14.63 14.30 -5.39
N ILE A 85 -14.25 13.08 -5.78
CA ILE A 85 -12.87 12.62 -5.94
C ILE A 85 -12.49 12.65 -7.41
N GLN A 86 -11.32 13.25 -7.71
CA GLN A 86 -10.76 13.27 -9.05
C GLN A 86 -9.27 12.90 -8.97
N VAL A 87 -8.79 12.17 -9.98
CA VAL A 87 -7.37 11.83 -10.15
C VAL A 87 -6.91 12.35 -11.49
N ASP A 88 -5.85 13.16 -11.44
CA ASP A 88 -5.21 13.74 -12.61
C ASP A 88 -3.81 13.17 -12.80
N ALA A 89 -3.53 12.55 -13.95
CA ALA A 89 -2.22 12.09 -14.32
C ALA A 89 -1.32 13.27 -14.65
N ILE A 90 -0.06 13.24 -14.23
CA ILE A 90 0.96 14.23 -14.54
C ILE A 90 1.64 13.80 -15.84
N LEU A 91 1.50 14.62 -16.88
CA LEU A 91 2.05 14.37 -18.21
C LEU A 91 3.32 15.17 -18.44
N PRO A 92 4.15 14.81 -19.47
CA PRO A 92 5.32 15.59 -19.84
C PRO A 92 5.02 17.07 -20.07
N GLY A 93 5.88 17.94 -19.53
CA GLY A 93 5.71 19.40 -19.61
C GLY A 93 4.79 19.97 -18.51
N ASP A 94 4.64 19.26 -17.37
CA ASP A 94 3.86 19.67 -16.20
C ASP A 94 2.38 19.94 -16.51
N THR A 95 1.87 19.29 -17.54
CA THR A 95 0.44 19.31 -17.86
C THR A 95 -0.26 18.15 -17.15
N THR A 96 -1.56 18.27 -16.89
CA THR A 96 -2.35 17.20 -16.28
C THR A 96 -3.50 16.76 -17.17
N ALA A 97 -3.91 15.51 -17.01
CA ALA A 97 -5.11 14.97 -17.65
C ALA A 97 -5.90 14.16 -16.62
N THR A 98 -7.20 14.41 -16.53
CA THR A 98 -8.08 13.64 -15.66
C THR A 98 -8.19 12.20 -16.17
N VAL A 99 -7.81 11.26 -15.31
CA VAL A 99 -7.82 9.82 -15.59
C VAL A 99 -8.92 9.10 -14.81
N PHE A 100 -9.40 9.71 -13.72
CA PHE A 100 -10.54 9.23 -12.96
C PHE A 100 -11.38 10.38 -12.42
N GLY A 101 -12.71 10.21 -12.39
CA GLY A 101 -13.63 11.15 -11.81
C GLY A 101 -13.95 12.37 -12.70
N PRO A 102 -14.52 13.45 -12.11
CA PRO A 102 -14.97 13.51 -10.72
C PRO A 102 -16.03 12.44 -10.41
N ALA A 103 -15.90 11.77 -9.27
CA ALA A 103 -16.84 10.75 -8.79
C ALA A 103 -17.13 10.95 -7.30
N ASP A 104 -18.39 10.80 -6.93
CA ASP A 104 -18.79 10.97 -5.53
C ASP A 104 -18.45 9.74 -4.72
N VAL A 105 -17.76 9.96 -3.58
CA VAL A 105 -17.39 8.95 -2.59
C VAL A 105 -17.90 9.39 -1.22
N ASP A 106 -18.56 8.47 -0.50
CA ASP A 106 -19.08 8.72 0.85
C ASP A 106 -18.02 8.34 1.90
N PHE A 107 -17.69 9.28 2.78
CA PHE A 107 -16.76 9.08 3.88
C PHE A 107 -17.52 9.11 5.21
N ALA A 108 -17.54 7.96 5.89
CA ALA A 108 -18.25 7.77 7.13
C ALA A 108 -17.34 8.03 8.35
N VAL A 109 -17.94 8.51 9.44
CA VAL A 109 -17.25 8.67 10.73
C VAL A 109 -16.70 7.34 11.23
N ASP A 110 -15.63 7.42 12.03
CA ASP A 110 -14.97 6.26 12.64
C ASP A 110 -14.47 5.23 11.60
N THR A 111 -14.10 5.70 10.41
CA THR A 111 -13.54 4.86 9.35
C THR A 111 -12.25 5.43 8.76
N ILE A 112 -11.45 4.52 8.22
CA ILE A 112 -10.32 4.82 7.33
C ILE A 112 -10.71 4.32 5.95
N THR A 113 -10.74 5.24 4.97
CA THR A 113 -11.04 4.89 3.57
C THR A 113 -9.75 4.94 2.76
N THR A 114 -9.41 3.82 2.10
CA THR A 114 -8.30 3.73 1.17
C THR A 114 -8.83 3.79 -0.26
N ILE A 115 -8.31 4.71 -1.06
CA ILE A 115 -8.64 4.86 -2.48
C ILE A 115 -7.41 4.41 -3.27
N SER A 116 -7.53 3.32 -4.01
CA SER A 116 -6.42 2.71 -4.74
C SER A 116 -6.66 2.77 -6.25
N ALA A 117 -5.73 3.36 -6.99
CA ALA A 117 -5.64 3.14 -8.42
C ALA A 117 -5.10 1.73 -8.66
N VAL A 118 -5.78 0.90 -9.42
CA VAL A 118 -5.45 -0.54 -9.55
C VAL A 118 -5.47 -0.99 -11.01
N GLY A 119 -4.66 -2.02 -11.28
CA GLY A 119 -4.57 -2.60 -12.61
C GLY A 119 -3.80 -1.74 -13.62
N PRO A 120 -3.80 -2.13 -14.91
CA PRO A 120 -3.11 -1.37 -15.96
C PRO A 120 -3.85 -0.08 -16.27
N VAL A 121 -3.12 0.87 -16.87
CA VAL A 121 -3.72 2.12 -17.36
C VAL A 121 -4.88 1.84 -18.29
N SER A 122 -6.03 2.35 -17.92
CA SER A 122 -7.25 2.44 -18.75
C SER A 122 -7.87 3.83 -18.57
N ILE A 123 -8.75 4.24 -19.47
CA ILE A 123 -9.48 5.49 -19.34
C ILE A 123 -10.99 5.16 -19.37
N PRO A 124 -11.70 5.32 -18.24
CA PRO A 124 -11.19 5.77 -16.92
C PRO A 124 -10.26 4.76 -16.27
N LEU A 125 -9.35 5.26 -15.42
CA LEU A 125 -8.49 4.44 -14.55
C LEU A 125 -9.38 3.59 -13.63
N ASP A 126 -9.00 2.34 -13.41
CA ASP A 126 -9.74 1.49 -12.47
C ASP A 126 -9.36 1.86 -11.02
N VAL A 127 -10.37 2.01 -10.18
CA VAL A 127 -10.20 2.44 -8.79
C VAL A 127 -10.93 1.47 -7.87
N SER A 128 -10.27 1.10 -6.77
CA SER A 128 -10.86 0.40 -5.64
C SER A 128 -11.02 1.36 -4.47
N VAL A 129 -12.14 1.30 -3.78
CA VAL A 129 -12.43 2.11 -2.58
C VAL A 129 -12.75 1.15 -1.45
N GLU A 130 -11.85 1.10 -0.47
CA GLU A 130 -11.93 0.19 0.66
C GLU A 130 -12.11 0.97 1.95
N THR A 131 -13.02 0.53 2.79
CA THR A 131 -13.31 1.18 4.07
C THR A 131 -13.13 0.19 5.21
N LYS A 132 -12.35 0.57 6.22
CA LYS A 132 -12.17 -0.18 7.46
C LYS A 132 -12.52 0.67 8.68
N ALA A 133 -12.94 0.05 9.78
CA ALA A 133 -13.19 0.76 11.01
C ALA A 133 -11.89 1.37 11.57
N ASP A 134 -11.94 2.63 11.99
CA ASP A 134 -10.85 3.33 12.68
C ASP A 134 -10.83 2.95 14.17
N VAL A 135 -10.45 1.70 14.43
CA VAL A 135 -10.37 1.13 15.77
C VAL A 135 -9.00 0.49 15.93
N ALA A 136 -8.32 0.77 17.02
CA ALA A 136 -7.03 0.15 17.31
C ALA A 136 -7.18 -1.39 17.44
N PRO A 137 -6.18 -2.17 17.00
CA PRO A 137 -6.11 -3.60 17.27
C PRO A 137 -6.19 -3.90 18.78
N ALA A 138 -6.57 -5.12 19.13
CA ALA A 138 -6.51 -5.55 20.53
C ALA A 138 -5.06 -5.56 21.04
N ALA A 139 -4.85 -5.32 22.32
CA ALA A 139 -3.50 -5.37 22.91
C ALA A 139 -2.84 -6.74 22.69
N GLY A 140 -1.60 -6.74 22.22
CA GLY A 140 -0.85 -7.94 21.85
C GLY A 140 -1.20 -8.47 20.45
N SER A 141 -1.95 -7.73 19.65
CA SER A 141 -2.36 -8.11 18.31
C SER A 141 -1.99 -7.07 17.25
N ALA A 142 -1.88 -7.53 16.02
CA ALA A 142 -1.87 -6.73 14.81
C ALA A 142 -3.14 -7.00 14.00
N ARG A 143 -3.53 -6.07 13.16
CA ARG A 143 -4.69 -6.18 12.28
C ARG A 143 -4.29 -6.01 10.83
N LEU A 144 -4.70 -6.98 9.99
CA LEU A 144 -4.42 -6.97 8.57
C LEU A 144 -5.71 -6.84 7.76
N PHE A 145 -5.66 -6.00 6.73
CA PHE A 145 -6.55 -6.00 5.58
C PHE A 145 -5.75 -6.43 4.37
N VAL A 146 -6.40 -7.08 3.40
CA VAL A 146 -5.74 -7.51 2.16
C VAL A 146 -6.57 -7.02 0.98
N LEU A 147 -5.90 -6.48 -0.04
CA LEU A 147 -6.48 -6.10 -1.33
C LEU A 147 -5.67 -6.76 -2.45
N HIS A 148 -6.33 -7.48 -3.34
CA HIS A 148 -5.74 -7.99 -4.56
C HIS A 148 -5.84 -6.96 -5.68
N ALA A 149 -4.82 -6.13 -5.88
CA ALA A 149 -4.80 -5.02 -6.82
C ALA A 149 -4.07 -5.34 -8.15
N THR A 150 -3.53 -6.55 -8.32
CA THR A 150 -2.81 -6.90 -9.55
C THR A 150 -3.74 -7.48 -10.60
N SER A 151 -3.65 -6.95 -11.83
CA SER A 151 -4.22 -7.52 -13.04
C SER A 151 -3.15 -7.87 -14.07
N GLY A 152 -1.89 -8.01 -13.61
CA GLY A 152 -0.68 -8.16 -14.42
C GLY A 152 -0.59 -9.46 -15.22
N PRO A 153 0.66 -9.98 -15.47
CA PRO A 153 0.88 -11.16 -16.31
C PRO A 153 0.17 -12.43 -15.85
N MET A 154 -0.25 -12.47 -14.59
CA MET A 154 -1.15 -13.51 -14.07
C MET A 154 -2.62 -13.28 -14.47
N GLY A 155 -2.90 -12.17 -15.17
CA GLY A 155 -4.27 -11.76 -15.50
C GLY A 155 -5.06 -11.38 -14.25
N SER A 156 -6.38 -11.34 -14.36
CA SER A 156 -7.30 -11.26 -13.22
C SER A 156 -7.58 -12.65 -12.62
N LEU A 157 -6.56 -13.53 -12.58
CA LEU A 157 -6.73 -14.86 -12.02
C LEU A 157 -6.87 -14.78 -10.50
N PRO A 158 -7.75 -15.56 -9.92
CA PRO A 158 -7.86 -15.69 -8.48
C PRO A 158 -6.55 -16.20 -7.88
N VAL A 159 -6.24 -15.70 -6.69
CA VAL A 159 -5.06 -16.08 -5.92
C VAL A 159 -5.44 -16.64 -4.56
N ASP A 160 -4.65 -17.59 -4.10
CA ASP A 160 -4.69 -18.13 -2.75
C ASP A 160 -3.59 -17.47 -1.91
N VAL A 161 -3.98 -16.78 -0.84
CA VAL A 161 -3.06 -16.13 0.10
C VAL A 161 -3.01 -16.94 1.39
N TYR A 162 -1.82 -17.32 1.79
CA TYR A 162 -1.51 -18.03 3.02
C TYR A 162 -0.81 -17.07 3.99
N VAL A 163 -1.28 -17.00 5.21
CA VAL A 163 -0.68 -16.22 6.30
C VAL A 163 -0.40 -17.20 7.44
N ASP A 164 0.85 -17.64 7.53
CA ASP A 164 1.29 -18.62 8.50
C ASP A 164 2.23 -17.98 9.53
N ALA A 165 2.23 -18.47 10.78
CA ALA A 165 3.28 -18.12 11.70
C ALA A 165 4.63 -18.59 11.13
N TYR A 166 5.63 -17.69 11.16
CA TYR A 166 6.96 -18.01 10.62
C TYR A 166 7.63 -19.11 11.44
N SER A 167 8.25 -20.05 10.77
CA SER A 167 9.00 -21.14 11.38
C SER A 167 10.16 -21.58 10.51
N GLU A 168 11.26 -22.05 11.12
CA GLU A 168 12.33 -22.74 10.41
C GLU A 168 12.39 -24.23 10.80
N PRO A 169 12.25 -25.17 9.86
CA PRO A 169 12.00 -24.94 8.43
C PRO A 169 10.60 -24.37 8.17
N ASN A 170 10.47 -23.65 7.05
CA ASN A 170 9.21 -23.04 6.63
C ASN A 170 8.06 -24.04 6.62
N ALA A 171 6.88 -23.60 7.05
CA ALA A 171 5.67 -24.38 6.92
C ALA A 171 5.43 -24.81 5.46
N VAL A 172 5.00 -26.05 5.25
CA VAL A 172 4.66 -26.54 3.90
C VAL A 172 3.44 -25.77 3.42
N LEU A 173 3.52 -25.17 2.22
CA LEU A 173 2.39 -24.48 1.60
C LEU A 173 1.20 -25.43 1.48
N GLY A 174 0.00 -24.95 1.84
CA GLY A 174 -1.22 -25.76 1.89
C GLY A 174 -1.42 -26.52 3.21
N SER A 175 -0.56 -26.34 4.23
CA SER A 175 -0.80 -26.84 5.58
C SER A 175 -1.88 -26.04 6.34
N SER A 176 -2.07 -24.78 5.97
CA SER A 176 -3.19 -23.93 6.39
C SER A 176 -4.20 -23.77 5.25
N MET A 177 -5.40 -23.30 5.59
CA MET A 177 -6.39 -22.96 4.57
C MET A 177 -6.07 -21.58 4.00
N PRO A 178 -6.06 -21.42 2.67
CA PRO A 178 -5.84 -20.13 2.05
C PRO A 178 -7.06 -19.22 2.16
N PHE A 179 -6.81 -17.95 1.95
CA PHE A 179 -7.84 -16.96 1.61
C PHE A 179 -7.79 -16.76 0.09
N THR A 180 -8.89 -17.06 -0.59
CA THR A 180 -8.96 -16.95 -2.07
C THR A 180 -9.55 -15.61 -2.47
N PHE A 181 -8.92 -14.92 -3.43
CA PHE A 181 -9.32 -13.60 -3.90
C PHE A 181 -9.39 -13.53 -5.41
N ASP A 182 -10.46 -12.94 -5.93
CA ASP A 182 -10.50 -12.39 -7.28
C ASP A 182 -9.79 -11.01 -7.33
N PHE A 183 -9.52 -10.52 -8.53
CA PHE A 183 -9.05 -9.14 -8.73
C PHE A 183 -10.01 -8.14 -8.06
N LYS A 184 -9.46 -7.19 -7.30
CA LYS A 184 -10.15 -6.25 -6.41
C LYS A 184 -10.87 -6.93 -5.23
N GLY A 185 -10.65 -8.22 -5.03
CA GLY A 185 -11.10 -8.92 -3.83
C GLY A 185 -10.36 -8.44 -2.59
N THR A 186 -11.09 -8.38 -1.48
CA THR A 186 -10.57 -7.90 -0.19
C THR A 186 -10.83 -8.90 0.93
N LEU A 187 -9.98 -8.88 1.94
CA LEU A 187 -10.18 -9.59 3.19
C LEU A 187 -9.92 -8.66 4.36
N GLY A 188 -10.66 -8.84 5.40
CA GLY A 188 -10.34 -8.21 6.68
C GLY A 188 -11.55 -7.67 7.43
N PRO A 189 -11.33 -7.25 8.68
CA PRO A 189 -10.05 -7.32 9.38
C PRO A 189 -9.66 -8.75 9.77
N LEU A 190 -8.41 -9.13 9.56
CA LEU A 190 -7.80 -10.33 10.12
C LEU A 190 -6.97 -9.90 11.34
N GLU A 191 -7.40 -10.28 12.53
CA GLU A 191 -6.68 -9.98 13.77
C GLU A 191 -5.75 -11.14 14.11
N LEU A 192 -4.46 -10.85 14.21
CA LEU A 192 -3.38 -11.82 14.47
C LEU A 192 -2.64 -11.42 15.74
N ALA A 193 -2.14 -12.38 16.50
CA ALA A 193 -1.22 -12.07 17.59
C ALA A 193 0.04 -11.38 17.04
N ALA A 194 0.62 -10.43 17.78
CA ALA A 194 1.90 -9.87 17.41
C ALA A 194 2.97 -10.99 17.33
N GLY A 195 3.82 -10.95 16.30
CA GLY A 195 4.83 -12.00 16.06
C GLY A 195 5.32 -12.04 14.62
N ASP A 196 6.10 -13.06 14.30
CA ASP A 196 6.66 -13.24 12.97
C ASP A 196 5.75 -14.15 12.13
N TYR A 197 5.47 -13.70 10.91
CA TYR A 197 4.62 -14.39 9.95
C TYR A 197 5.31 -14.56 8.61
N GLN A 198 4.85 -15.52 7.82
CA GLN A 198 5.19 -15.70 6.42
C GLN A 198 3.92 -15.56 5.60
N ILE A 199 3.97 -14.69 4.59
CA ILE A 199 2.85 -14.44 3.67
C ILE A 199 3.24 -14.99 2.31
N ARG A 200 2.47 -15.94 1.80
CA ARG A 200 2.72 -16.55 0.50
C ARG A 200 1.49 -16.43 -0.38
N VAL A 201 1.73 -16.15 -1.65
CA VAL A 201 0.68 -16.05 -2.67
C VAL A 201 0.91 -17.12 -3.71
N ALA A 202 -0.12 -17.88 -4.04
CA ALA A 202 -0.15 -18.84 -5.13
C ALA A 202 -1.33 -18.58 -6.07
N LEU A 203 -1.33 -19.13 -7.28
CA LEU A 203 -2.54 -19.14 -8.10
C LEU A 203 -3.57 -20.08 -7.45
N GLU A 204 -4.86 -19.74 -7.55
CA GLU A 204 -5.94 -20.53 -6.97
C GLU A 204 -5.81 -22.02 -7.28
N GLY A 205 -5.85 -22.83 -6.23
CA GLY A 205 -5.78 -24.29 -6.33
C GLY A 205 -4.40 -24.85 -6.66
N THR A 206 -3.34 -24.02 -6.68
CA THR A 206 -1.96 -24.49 -6.80
C THR A 206 -1.21 -24.39 -5.48
N LEU A 207 -0.09 -25.12 -5.39
CA LEU A 207 0.83 -25.05 -4.25
C LEU A 207 2.21 -24.50 -4.66
N ASP A 208 2.29 -23.86 -5.81
CA ASP A 208 3.50 -23.21 -6.30
C ASP A 208 3.42 -21.72 -5.98
N PRO A 209 4.18 -21.21 -5.01
CA PRO A 209 4.12 -19.81 -4.63
C PRO A 209 4.67 -18.92 -5.76
N VAL A 210 3.93 -17.90 -6.13
CA VAL A 210 4.34 -16.82 -7.04
C VAL A 210 4.92 -15.64 -6.29
N TYR A 211 4.84 -15.68 -4.96
CA TYR A 211 5.41 -14.73 -4.02
C TYR A 211 5.56 -15.38 -2.64
N ASP A 212 6.68 -15.08 -1.97
CA ASP A 212 6.98 -15.48 -0.60
C ASP A 212 7.67 -14.30 0.12
N SER A 213 7.06 -13.81 1.19
CA SER A 213 7.60 -12.68 1.95
C SER A 213 8.82 -13.03 2.79
N GLY A 214 9.10 -14.33 3.02
CA GLY A 214 9.95 -14.70 4.14
C GLY A 214 9.35 -14.27 5.48
N SER A 215 10.19 -14.00 6.47
CA SER A 215 9.76 -13.54 7.78
C SER A 215 9.36 -12.06 7.76
N VAL A 216 8.10 -11.79 8.15
CA VAL A 216 7.57 -10.45 8.35
C VAL A 216 7.11 -10.32 9.79
N THR A 217 7.65 -9.34 10.52
CA THR A 217 7.25 -9.07 11.90
C THR A 217 6.01 -8.17 11.91
N LEU A 218 4.94 -8.64 12.54
CA LEU A 218 3.75 -7.86 12.86
C LEU A 218 3.84 -7.41 14.32
N GLY A 219 4.00 -6.11 14.53
CA GLY A 219 4.11 -5.52 15.87
C GLY A 219 2.78 -5.42 16.60
N ASP A 220 2.83 -5.28 17.93
CA ASP A 220 1.65 -4.97 18.74
C ASP A 220 1.08 -3.60 18.36
N GLY A 221 -0.19 -3.59 17.96
CA GLY A 221 -0.89 -2.40 17.53
C GLY A 221 -0.75 -2.05 16.04
N ASP A 222 -0.04 -2.85 15.25
CA ASP A 222 0.02 -2.64 13.79
C ASP A 222 -1.38 -2.80 13.16
N ASP A 223 -1.76 -1.82 12.34
CA ASP A 223 -3.00 -1.81 11.57
C ASP A 223 -2.69 -1.57 10.08
N LEU A 224 -2.36 -2.66 9.39
CA LEU A 224 -1.82 -2.61 8.04
C LEU A 224 -2.86 -3.02 6.99
N THR A 225 -2.78 -2.41 5.82
CA THR A 225 -3.43 -2.90 4.61
C THR A 225 -2.37 -3.47 3.68
N LEU A 226 -2.41 -4.78 3.42
CA LEU A 226 -1.52 -5.43 2.46
C LEU A 226 -2.16 -5.37 1.08
N VAL A 227 -1.43 -4.83 0.12
CA VAL A 227 -1.91 -4.71 -1.26
C VAL A 227 -0.98 -5.45 -2.20
N ALA A 228 -1.51 -6.45 -2.91
CA ALA A 228 -0.75 -7.15 -3.95
C ALA A 228 -0.81 -6.32 -5.24
N VAL A 229 0.36 -5.84 -5.69
CA VAL A 229 0.53 -5.09 -6.95
C VAL A 229 1.49 -5.82 -7.89
N PRO A 230 1.49 -5.54 -9.20
CA PRO A 230 2.45 -6.13 -10.13
C PRO A 230 3.90 -5.86 -9.71
N ASN A 231 4.76 -6.87 -9.76
CA ASN A 231 6.19 -6.66 -9.50
C ASN A 231 6.87 -6.00 -10.71
N VAL A 232 7.52 -4.86 -10.50
CA VAL A 232 8.32 -4.15 -11.50
C VAL A 232 9.79 -4.04 -11.08
N SER A 233 10.14 -4.57 -9.90
CA SER A 233 11.50 -4.48 -9.32
C SER A 233 12.43 -5.60 -9.81
N GLY A 234 11.94 -6.52 -10.65
CA GLY A 234 12.69 -7.67 -11.14
C GLY A 234 12.58 -8.88 -10.19
N GLY A 235 13.30 -9.96 -10.54
CA GLY A 235 13.22 -11.25 -9.85
C GLY A 235 12.08 -12.14 -10.36
N PRO A 236 11.92 -13.34 -9.78
CA PRO A 236 10.97 -14.34 -10.25
C PRO A 236 9.52 -14.08 -9.80
N ALA A 237 9.32 -13.32 -8.73
CA ALA A 237 7.98 -13.05 -8.20
C ALA A 237 7.15 -12.22 -9.19
N ALA A 238 5.90 -12.63 -9.39
CA ALA A 238 4.98 -11.91 -10.28
C ALA A 238 4.33 -10.70 -9.61
N VAL A 239 4.31 -10.67 -8.28
CA VAL A 239 3.72 -9.60 -7.46
C VAL A 239 4.70 -9.10 -6.43
N THR A 240 4.48 -7.87 -5.96
CA THR A 240 5.06 -7.30 -4.75
C THR A 240 3.90 -7.03 -3.80
N LEU A 241 4.07 -7.30 -2.52
CA LEU A 241 3.14 -6.82 -1.51
C LEU A 241 3.57 -5.44 -1.01
N LEU A 242 2.61 -4.56 -0.84
CA LEU A 242 2.78 -3.27 -0.17
C LEU A 242 2.12 -3.35 1.19
N ALA A 243 2.84 -2.96 2.23
CA ALA A 243 2.26 -2.76 3.56
C ALA A 243 1.93 -1.27 3.74
N LEU A 244 0.64 -0.94 3.74
CA LEU A 244 0.15 0.41 3.96
C LEU A 244 -0.11 0.61 5.45
N GLY A 245 0.63 1.50 6.05
CA GLY A 245 0.44 1.99 7.41
C GLY A 245 0.04 3.47 7.41
N ALA A 246 -0.06 4.07 8.60
CA ALA A 246 -0.48 5.47 8.73
C ALA A 246 0.47 6.47 8.05
N ALA A 247 1.75 6.14 7.90
CA ALA A 247 2.77 7.02 7.32
C ALA A 247 2.94 6.88 5.80
N GLY A 248 2.28 5.91 5.17
CA GLY A 248 2.43 5.58 3.74
C GLY A 248 2.60 4.10 3.51
N SER A 249 3.29 3.73 2.43
CA SER A 249 3.56 2.35 2.02
C SER A 249 5.00 1.94 2.25
N ALA A 250 5.21 0.64 2.41
CA ALA A 250 6.53 -0.01 2.38
C ALA A 250 6.43 -1.27 1.51
N ASP A 251 7.47 -1.51 0.70
CA ASP A 251 7.56 -2.74 -0.09
C ASP A 251 7.87 -3.93 0.83
N LEU A 252 7.07 -4.98 0.72
CA LEU A 252 7.41 -6.31 1.18
C LEU A 252 7.88 -7.10 -0.05
N LEU A 253 9.20 -7.22 -0.18
CA LEU A 253 9.80 -7.89 -1.34
C LEU A 253 9.74 -9.41 -1.19
N ASP A 254 9.69 -10.11 -2.33
CA ASP A 254 9.84 -11.57 -2.34
C ASP A 254 11.26 -11.97 -1.91
N VAL A 255 11.39 -13.08 -1.19
CA VAL A 255 12.69 -13.60 -0.70
C VAL A 255 13.70 -13.86 -1.81
N ASN A 256 13.25 -14.06 -3.04
CA ASN A 256 14.10 -14.26 -4.21
C ASN A 256 14.33 -12.98 -5.01
N THR A 257 13.92 -11.81 -4.49
CA THR A 257 14.21 -10.54 -5.15
C THR A 257 15.72 -10.30 -5.14
N PRO A 258 16.37 -10.19 -6.31
CA PRO A 258 17.82 -10.06 -6.38
C PRO A 258 18.28 -8.67 -5.93
N THR A 259 19.56 -8.58 -5.60
CA THR A 259 20.32 -7.34 -5.51
C THR A 259 21.10 -7.10 -6.79
N GLY A 260 21.33 -5.83 -7.16
CA GLY A 260 22.20 -5.45 -8.26
C GLY A 260 23.58 -5.08 -7.74
N LEU A 261 24.64 -5.68 -8.29
CA LEU A 261 26.03 -5.34 -7.96
C LEU A 261 26.77 -4.83 -9.19
N ARG A 262 27.46 -3.69 -9.04
CA ARG A 262 28.41 -3.16 -10.01
C ARG A 262 29.73 -2.88 -9.31
N VAL A 263 30.83 -3.31 -9.92
CA VAL A 263 32.17 -3.15 -9.37
C VAL A 263 32.99 -2.20 -10.25
N GLY A 264 33.76 -1.29 -9.62
CA GLY A 264 34.61 -0.36 -10.33
C GLY A 264 36.03 -0.32 -9.77
N HIS A 265 37.05 -0.53 -10.63
CA HIS A 265 38.45 -0.24 -10.29
C HIS A 265 38.79 1.18 -10.75
N LEU A 266 38.80 2.12 -9.80
CA LEU A 266 38.95 3.56 -10.04
C LEU A 266 40.23 4.15 -9.43
N SER A 267 41.21 3.29 -9.06
CA SER A 267 42.51 3.73 -8.53
C SER A 267 43.56 3.82 -9.64
N PRO A 268 44.02 5.03 -10.04
CA PRO A 268 44.91 5.21 -11.19
C PRO A 268 46.34 4.68 -10.99
N ASP A 269 46.78 4.57 -9.73
CA ASP A 269 48.17 4.19 -9.37
C ASP A 269 48.25 2.75 -8.91
N THR A 270 47.23 1.93 -9.18
CA THR A 270 47.18 0.53 -8.79
C THR A 270 47.21 -0.36 -10.02
N ASP A 271 48.06 -1.40 -10.00
CA ASP A 271 48.04 -2.46 -11.01
C ASP A 271 46.66 -3.13 -11.07
N PRO A 272 46.32 -3.87 -12.13
CA PRO A 272 45.07 -4.61 -12.21
C PRO A 272 44.83 -5.46 -10.96
N VAL A 273 43.55 -5.53 -10.56
CA VAL A 273 43.12 -6.24 -9.34
C VAL A 273 42.08 -7.30 -9.64
N ASP A 274 42.03 -8.31 -8.81
CA ASP A 274 40.92 -9.26 -8.76
C ASP A 274 39.96 -8.87 -7.64
N ILE A 275 38.68 -8.93 -7.93
CA ILE A 275 37.62 -8.80 -6.93
C ILE A 275 37.19 -10.22 -6.55
N VAL A 276 37.30 -10.53 -5.28
CA VAL A 276 37.00 -11.85 -4.75
C VAL A 276 35.78 -11.76 -3.86
N VAL A 277 34.76 -12.60 -4.15
CA VAL A 277 33.50 -12.69 -3.41
C VAL A 277 33.38 -14.13 -2.87
N ASP A 278 33.21 -14.28 -1.57
CA ASP A 278 33.10 -15.56 -0.87
C ASP A 278 34.29 -16.53 -1.20
N GLY A 279 35.46 -15.95 -1.40
CA GLY A 279 36.67 -16.69 -1.73
C GLY A 279 36.79 -17.12 -3.20
N GLY A 280 35.82 -16.80 -4.05
CA GLY A 280 35.85 -17.00 -5.50
C GLY A 280 36.22 -15.71 -6.24
N VAL A 281 37.00 -15.79 -7.32
CA VAL A 281 37.25 -14.61 -8.18
C VAL A 281 35.98 -14.25 -8.92
N TYR A 282 35.44 -13.08 -8.61
CA TYR A 282 34.22 -12.53 -9.21
C TYR A 282 34.53 -11.66 -10.44
N VAL A 283 35.54 -10.81 -10.33
CA VAL A 283 36.08 -10.04 -11.47
C VAL A 283 37.60 -10.30 -11.51
N ASP A 284 38.04 -10.84 -12.64
CA ASP A 284 39.44 -11.19 -12.85
C ASP A 284 40.17 -10.04 -13.56
N ASN A 285 41.35 -9.72 -13.07
CA ASN A 285 42.33 -8.82 -13.70
C ASN A 285 41.70 -7.48 -14.16
N ALA A 286 40.88 -6.85 -13.32
CA ALA A 286 40.24 -5.58 -13.62
C ALA A 286 41.27 -4.44 -13.78
N PRO A 287 41.49 -3.85 -14.96
CA PRO A 287 42.39 -2.73 -15.15
C PRO A 287 41.76 -1.41 -14.67
N TYR A 288 42.62 -0.38 -14.48
CA TYR A 288 42.14 1.00 -14.33
C TYR A 288 41.99 1.66 -15.71
N PRO A 289 40.91 2.44 -15.94
CA PRO A 289 39.64 2.43 -15.23
C PRO A 289 38.73 1.33 -15.81
N ALA A 290 38.13 0.54 -14.95
CA ALA A 290 37.15 -0.44 -15.36
C ALA A 290 35.93 -0.34 -14.46
N VAL A 291 34.73 -0.53 -15.06
CA VAL A 291 33.49 -0.67 -14.36
C VAL A 291 32.71 -1.80 -15.03
N THR A 292 32.20 -2.74 -14.25
CA THR A 292 31.41 -3.86 -14.78
C THR A 292 30.01 -3.41 -15.18
N ASP A 293 29.31 -4.25 -15.93
CA ASP A 293 27.85 -4.17 -16.00
C ASP A 293 27.25 -4.51 -14.63
N VAL A 294 25.94 -4.30 -14.49
CA VAL A 294 25.22 -4.69 -13.28
C VAL A 294 24.93 -6.19 -13.36
N ASP A 295 25.43 -6.93 -12.39
CA ASP A 295 25.08 -8.32 -12.19
C ASP A 295 23.99 -8.45 -11.11
N LEU A 296 23.06 -9.38 -11.32
CA LEU A 296 22.01 -9.70 -10.34
C LEU A 296 22.48 -10.89 -9.48
N LEU A 297 22.59 -10.65 -8.19
CA LEU A 297 22.95 -11.64 -7.19
C LEU A 297 21.76 -11.89 -6.24
N PRO A 298 21.66 -13.05 -5.59
CA PRO A 298 20.79 -13.19 -4.43
C PRO A 298 21.07 -12.11 -3.39
N ALA A 299 20.06 -11.65 -2.69
CA ALA A 299 20.27 -10.77 -1.53
C ALA A 299 20.84 -11.60 -0.39
N ASP A 300 22.05 -11.25 0.05
CA ASP A 300 22.79 -11.96 1.12
C ASP A 300 23.94 -11.09 1.63
N THR A 301 24.63 -11.59 2.65
CA THR A 301 25.91 -11.05 3.12
C THR A 301 27.05 -11.75 2.40
N TYR A 302 27.90 -10.98 1.72
CA TYR A 302 29.01 -11.47 0.92
C TYR A 302 30.35 -11.03 1.52
N ALA A 303 31.28 -11.98 1.71
CA ALA A 303 32.63 -11.66 2.08
C ALA A 303 33.42 -11.16 0.86
N VAL A 304 33.72 -9.86 0.81
CA VAL A 304 34.38 -9.23 -0.35
C VAL A 304 35.84 -8.88 -0.01
N SER A 305 36.76 -9.23 -0.91
CA SER A 305 38.14 -8.79 -0.84
C SER A 305 38.68 -8.37 -2.20
N ILE A 306 39.70 -7.55 -2.20
CA ILE A 306 40.46 -7.14 -3.39
C ILE A 306 41.86 -7.71 -3.29
N THR A 307 42.30 -8.44 -4.30
CA THR A 307 43.65 -8.97 -4.40
C THR A 307 44.36 -8.36 -5.60
N THR A 308 45.69 -8.40 -5.58
CA THR A 308 46.46 -8.15 -6.82
C THR A 308 46.14 -9.24 -7.83
N ALA A 309 46.12 -8.90 -9.13
CA ALA A 309 45.84 -9.84 -10.22
C ALA A 309 46.64 -11.17 -10.06
N ASP A 310 46.08 -12.24 -10.64
CA ASP A 310 46.64 -13.61 -10.56
C ASP A 310 46.62 -14.23 -9.15
N GLY A 311 45.66 -13.83 -8.32
CA GLY A 311 45.47 -14.38 -6.97
C GLY A 311 46.61 -14.01 -6.00
N GLY A 312 47.18 -12.83 -6.19
CA GLY A 312 48.26 -12.31 -5.41
C GLY A 312 47.92 -11.88 -3.98
N ALA A 313 48.62 -10.87 -3.47
CA ALA A 313 48.45 -10.41 -2.10
C ALA A 313 47.05 -9.71 -1.93
N VAL A 314 46.44 -9.91 -0.78
CA VAL A 314 45.22 -9.20 -0.39
C VAL A 314 45.56 -7.71 -0.20
N ALA A 315 44.93 -6.85 -1.00
CA ALA A 315 45.05 -5.41 -0.92
C ALA A 315 43.97 -4.78 -0.02
N TYR A 316 42.78 -5.43 0.06
CA TYR A 316 41.69 -5.02 0.92
C TYR A 316 40.82 -6.22 1.33
N GLY A 317 40.24 -6.18 2.51
CA GLY A 317 39.30 -7.19 3.03
C GLY A 317 39.99 -8.47 3.53
N PRO A 318 39.27 -9.60 3.63
CA PRO A 318 37.82 -9.71 3.38
C PRO A 318 36.97 -8.87 4.34
N GLU A 319 35.91 -8.28 3.84
CA GLU A 319 34.93 -7.55 4.63
C GLU A 319 33.53 -7.97 4.20
N ASP A 320 32.62 -8.12 5.18
CA ASP A 320 31.25 -8.55 4.94
C ASP A 320 30.42 -7.36 4.43
N LEU A 321 29.79 -7.52 3.26
CA LEU A 321 28.87 -6.57 2.66
C LEU A 321 27.47 -7.17 2.64
N ASP A 322 26.54 -6.52 3.34
CA ASP A 322 25.12 -6.86 3.27
C ASP A 322 24.52 -6.25 2.02
N LEU A 323 24.14 -7.08 1.06
CA LEU A 323 23.49 -6.68 -0.18
C LEU A 323 21.98 -6.93 -0.08
N ALA A 324 21.21 -5.87 0.19
CA ALA A 324 19.77 -5.93 0.40
C ALA A 324 19.02 -6.17 -0.92
N ALA A 325 17.92 -6.92 -0.85
CA ALA A 325 17.03 -7.18 -1.98
C ALA A 325 16.54 -5.87 -2.63
N GLY A 326 16.42 -5.87 -3.95
CA GLY A 326 15.93 -4.74 -4.73
C GLY A 326 16.83 -3.50 -4.74
N THR A 327 18.04 -3.59 -4.19
CA THR A 327 19.00 -2.47 -4.10
C THR A 327 20.11 -2.64 -5.14
N LEU A 328 20.59 -1.53 -5.68
CA LEU A 328 21.76 -1.48 -6.57
C LEU A 328 22.96 -0.91 -5.81
N TYR A 329 24.04 -1.66 -5.77
CA TYR A 329 25.31 -1.31 -5.16
C TYR A 329 26.40 -1.05 -6.20
#